data_4f2fe0288e6491b5d700de5b909ae97c
#
_entry.id   4f2fe0288e6491b5d700de5b909ae97c
#
_cell.length_a   1.000
_cell.length_b   1.000
_cell.length_c   1.000
_cell.angle_alpha   90.00
_cell.angle_beta   90.00
_cell.angle_gamma   90.00
#
_symmetry.space_group_name_H-M   'P 1'
#
loop_
_entity.id
_entity.type
_entity.pdbx_description
1 polymer ?
#
loop_
_entity_poly.entity_id
_entity_poly.type
_entity_poly.pdbx_seq_one_letter_code
_entity_poly.pdbx_strand_id
1 'polypeptide(L)'
;PNQVNNVLGFPFIFRGALDVRATKINEEMKKAAVVALAELAKKPVPEQVNIAYDETKLNFGKDYIIPKPFDPRLISEIPPAVAKAAIDSGVAQEPITDWDKYTQILDERLGNNQKLIRIIHRRARKAKEKKLVFTEADHLDVLKAAQICFEEKIAEPILLGRKKIIEELMESLDFKEDLQIIDPTDKANKELIEEYSKILFKKLKRKGKTYDDVKRLLRGRDYFGSMMVENGDADCMLSGYSKSYPSVFIPLINSIGKAPGVEKVAAVSYTHLRAHETILD
;
A
#
# COMPACT_ATOMS: atom_id res chain seq x y z
N PRO A 1 3.50 -6.75 25.19
CA PRO A 1 4.22 -8.02 25.12
C PRO A 1 3.50 -9.03 24.24
N ASN A 2 4.24 -9.93 23.61
CA ASN A 2 3.69 -11.01 22.80
C ASN A 2 2.88 -11.97 23.68
N GLN A 3 1.62 -12.21 23.29
CA GLN A 3 0.75 -13.13 24.00
C GLN A 3 0.17 -14.14 23.01
N VAL A 4 0.45 -15.42 23.22
CA VAL A 4 -0.20 -16.50 22.48
C VAL A 4 -1.60 -16.66 23.02
N ASN A 5 -2.60 -16.45 22.16
CA ASN A 5 -3.99 -16.53 22.52
C ASN A 5 -4.71 -17.52 21.58
N ASN A 6 -5.51 -18.42 22.15
CA ASN A 6 -6.27 -19.40 21.39
C ASN A 6 -7.22 -18.77 20.35
N VAL A 7 -7.64 -17.52 20.55
CA VAL A 7 -8.45 -16.74 19.60
C VAL A 7 -7.76 -16.56 18.24
N LEU A 8 -6.43 -16.58 18.18
CA LEU A 8 -5.68 -16.49 16.92
C LEU A 8 -5.83 -17.73 16.03
N GLY A 9 -6.02 -18.90 16.64
CA GLY A 9 -6.12 -20.16 15.91
C GLY A 9 -7.55 -20.73 15.86
N PHE A 10 -8.19 -20.80 17.02
CA PHE A 10 -9.44 -21.55 17.18
C PHE A 10 -10.56 -21.17 16.17
N PRO A 11 -11.00 -19.92 16.02
CA PRO A 11 -12.10 -19.60 15.11
C PRO A 11 -11.72 -19.85 13.66
N PHE A 12 -10.49 -19.58 13.28
CA PHE A 12 -10.03 -19.59 11.90
C PHE A 12 -9.67 -20.98 11.40
N ILE A 13 -9.09 -21.84 12.25
CA ILE A 13 -8.85 -23.26 11.93
C ILE A 13 -10.18 -23.98 11.70
N PHE A 14 -11.16 -23.78 12.60
CA PHE A 14 -12.48 -24.36 12.42
C PHE A 14 -13.19 -23.80 11.19
N ARG A 15 -13.03 -22.49 10.90
CA ARG A 15 -13.61 -21.91 9.70
C ARG A 15 -13.08 -22.58 8.44
N GLY A 16 -11.77 -22.71 8.29
CA GLY A 16 -11.17 -23.39 7.14
C GLY A 16 -11.55 -24.87 7.02
N ALA A 17 -11.60 -25.56 8.16
CA ALA A 17 -12.02 -26.98 8.19
C ALA A 17 -13.50 -27.18 7.79
N LEU A 18 -14.40 -26.36 8.34
CA LEU A 18 -15.84 -26.46 8.07
C LEU A 18 -16.20 -26.05 6.64
N ASP A 19 -15.51 -25.09 6.08
CA ASP A 19 -15.79 -24.59 4.72
C ASP A 19 -15.50 -25.63 3.64
N VAL A 20 -14.58 -26.56 3.89
CA VAL A 20 -14.27 -27.70 3.02
C VAL A 20 -14.86 -29.02 3.54
N ARG A 21 -15.68 -28.96 4.60
CA ARG A 21 -16.26 -30.14 5.26
C ARG A 21 -15.21 -31.20 5.58
N ALA A 22 -14.11 -30.77 6.19
CA ALA A 22 -13.03 -31.68 6.55
C ALA A 22 -13.55 -32.75 7.55
N THR A 23 -13.19 -33.99 7.32
CA THR A 23 -13.57 -35.12 8.19
C THR A 23 -12.87 -35.10 9.55
N LYS A 24 -11.75 -34.40 9.64
CA LYS A 24 -10.95 -34.20 10.85
C LYS A 24 -10.04 -32.99 10.68
N ILE A 25 -9.58 -32.42 11.78
CA ILE A 25 -8.50 -31.44 11.80
C ILE A 25 -7.20 -32.19 12.07
N ASN A 26 -6.36 -32.31 11.04
CA ASN A 26 -5.09 -33.02 11.10
C ASN A 26 -3.90 -32.09 11.42
N GLU A 27 -2.70 -32.66 11.54
CA GLU A 27 -1.48 -31.90 11.87
C GLU A 27 -1.06 -30.96 10.72
N GLU A 28 -1.33 -31.34 9.46
CA GLU A 28 -1.06 -30.51 8.28
C GLU A 28 -1.85 -29.21 8.32
N MET A 29 -3.13 -29.27 8.68
CA MET A 29 -4.00 -28.11 8.84
C MET A 29 -3.54 -27.19 9.99
N LYS A 30 -3.12 -27.78 11.12
CA LYS A 30 -2.58 -27.02 12.26
C LYS A 30 -1.27 -26.32 11.89
N LYS A 31 -0.36 -27.03 11.22
CA LYS A 31 0.90 -26.45 10.71
C LYS A 31 0.64 -25.32 9.72
N ALA A 32 -0.31 -25.48 8.80
CA ALA A 32 -0.67 -24.43 7.85
C ALA A 32 -1.17 -23.16 8.56
N ALA A 33 -1.99 -23.33 9.62
CA ALA A 33 -2.43 -22.18 10.43
C ALA A 33 -1.26 -21.48 11.12
N VAL A 34 -0.30 -22.21 11.69
CA VAL A 34 0.89 -21.66 12.34
C VAL A 34 1.75 -20.89 11.35
N VAL A 35 1.99 -21.46 10.17
CA VAL A 35 2.77 -20.79 9.10
C VAL A 35 2.06 -19.52 8.65
N ALA A 36 0.74 -19.58 8.40
CA ALA A 36 -0.02 -18.42 7.99
C ALA A 36 -0.01 -17.29 9.05
N LEU A 37 -0.08 -17.64 10.34
CA LEU A 37 0.06 -16.68 11.44
C LEU A 37 1.45 -16.05 11.46
N ALA A 38 2.51 -16.83 11.28
CA ALA A 38 3.89 -16.35 11.27
C ALA A 38 4.14 -15.39 10.08
N GLU A 39 3.63 -15.75 8.90
CA GLU A 39 3.74 -14.88 7.72
C GLU A 39 2.91 -13.60 7.87
N LEU A 40 1.71 -13.69 8.47
CA LEU A 40 0.87 -12.52 8.73
C LEU A 40 1.56 -11.54 9.71
N ALA A 41 2.29 -12.04 10.71
CA ALA A 41 3.01 -11.20 11.66
C ALA A 41 4.11 -10.36 10.99
N LYS A 42 4.69 -10.85 9.90
CA LYS A 42 5.74 -10.14 9.14
C LYS A 42 5.20 -9.05 8.23
N LYS A 43 3.91 -9.13 7.86
CA LYS A 43 3.25 -8.12 7.01
C LYS A 43 3.05 -6.81 7.79
N PRO A 44 3.06 -5.64 7.12
CA PRO A 44 2.77 -4.35 7.75
C PRO A 44 1.47 -4.38 8.54
N VAL A 45 1.50 -3.89 9.77
CA VAL A 45 0.33 -3.91 10.66
C VAL A 45 -0.65 -2.81 10.25
N PRO A 46 -1.94 -3.11 10.00
CA PRO A 46 -2.94 -2.10 9.68
C PRO A 46 -3.12 -1.08 10.80
N GLU A 47 -3.37 0.18 10.45
CA GLU A 47 -3.59 1.27 11.42
C GLU A 47 -4.73 0.96 12.40
N GLN A 48 -5.77 0.28 11.94
CA GLN A 48 -6.88 -0.16 12.78
C GLN A 48 -6.44 -1.04 13.96
N VAL A 49 -5.42 -1.87 13.75
CA VAL A 49 -4.84 -2.69 14.83
C VAL A 49 -4.06 -1.82 15.80
N ASN A 50 -3.27 -0.87 15.30
CA ASN A 50 -2.55 0.09 16.14
C ASN A 50 -3.52 0.88 17.03
N ILE A 51 -4.59 1.41 16.46
CA ILE A 51 -5.62 2.16 17.18
C ILE A 51 -6.32 1.26 18.23
N ALA A 52 -6.70 0.03 17.87
CA ALA A 52 -7.41 -0.89 18.76
C ALA A 52 -6.60 -1.30 20.00
N TYR A 53 -5.27 -1.21 19.93
CA TYR A 53 -4.36 -1.57 21.03
C TYR A 53 -3.64 -0.37 21.65
N ASP A 54 -4.01 0.85 21.26
CA ASP A 54 -3.36 2.10 21.72
C ASP A 54 -1.83 2.11 21.50
N GLU A 55 -1.42 1.52 20.37
CA GLU A 55 -0.02 1.41 19.98
C GLU A 55 0.25 2.27 18.75
N THR A 56 1.39 2.94 18.71
CA THR A 56 1.68 3.88 17.61
C THR A 56 2.47 3.26 16.46
N LYS A 57 3.17 2.14 16.67
CA LYS A 57 4.09 1.56 15.67
C LYS A 57 4.32 0.05 15.90
N LEU A 58 3.30 -0.77 15.72
CA LEU A 58 3.50 -2.23 15.72
C LEU A 58 4.17 -2.65 14.42
N ASN A 59 5.34 -3.26 14.53
CA ASN A 59 6.07 -3.89 13.43
C ASN A 59 6.61 -5.23 13.89
N PHE A 60 6.82 -6.16 12.96
CA PHE A 60 7.46 -7.43 13.25
C PHE A 60 8.80 -7.22 13.98
N GLY A 61 8.97 -7.88 15.09
CA GLY A 61 10.16 -7.75 15.92
C GLY A 61 9.93 -8.26 17.35
N LYS A 62 10.82 -7.93 18.26
CA LYS A 62 10.81 -8.42 19.66
C LYS A 62 9.47 -8.23 20.37
N ASP A 63 8.75 -7.14 20.07
CA ASP A 63 7.49 -6.78 20.74
C ASP A 63 6.24 -7.18 19.94
N TYR A 64 6.43 -7.66 18.70
CA TYR A 64 5.36 -8.12 17.82
C TYR A 64 5.83 -9.29 16.95
N ILE A 65 5.82 -10.50 17.51
CA ILE A 65 6.16 -11.75 16.80
C ILE A 65 4.91 -12.55 16.39
N ILE A 66 3.73 -12.16 16.87
CA ILE A 66 2.46 -12.82 16.61
C ILE A 66 1.37 -11.74 16.40
N PRO A 67 0.42 -11.94 15.46
CA PRO A 67 -0.65 -10.98 15.23
C PRO A 67 -1.52 -10.75 16.48
N LYS A 68 -2.10 -9.57 16.58
CA LYS A 68 -3.05 -9.26 17.66
C LYS A 68 -4.41 -9.93 17.40
N PRO A 69 -5.17 -10.32 18.43
CA PRO A 69 -6.47 -11.02 18.30
C PRO A 69 -7.53 -10.32 17.47
N PHE A 70 -7.53 -8.98 17.46
CA PHE A 70 -8.48 -8.18 16.67
C PHE A 70 -7.94 -7.77 15.29
N ASP A 71 -6.87 -8.42 14.81
CA ASP A 71 -6.37 -8.17 13.47
C ASP A 71 -7.39 -8.69 12.44
N PRO A 72 -8.01 -7.80 11.62
CA PRO A 72 -9.04 -8.20 10.68
C PRO A 72 -8.54 -9.12 9.58
N ARG A 73 -7.23 -9.18 9.35
CA ARG A 73 -6.61 -10.04 8.33
C ARG A 73 -6.64 -11.53 8.70
N LEU A 74 -6.82 -11.86 9.99
CA LEU A 74 -6.84 -13.26 10.46
C LEU A 74 -7.87 -14.11 9.73
N ILE A 75 -9.07 -13.57 9.44
CA ILE A 75 -10.14 -14.31 8.78
C ILE A 75 -9.86 -14.54 7.28
N SER A 76 -9.11 -13.67 6.64
CA SER A 76 -8.79 -13.80 5.21
C SER A 76 -7.51 -14.57 4.93
N GLU A 77 -6.63 -14.75 5.94
CA GLU A 77 -5.34 -15.42 5.79
C GLU A 77 -5.34 -16.86 6.33
N ILE A 78 -5.89 -17.08 7.53
CA ILE A 78 -5.79 -18.38 8.20
C ILE A 78 -6.74 -19.43 7.61
N PRO A 79 -8.06 -19.18 7.43
CA PRO A 79 -8.97 -20.19 6.88
C PRO A 79 -8.58 -20.69 5.48
N PRO A 80 -8.12 -19.86 4.53
CA PRO A 80 -7.66 -20.35 3.23
C PRO A 80 -6.46 -21.31 3.34
N ALA A 81 -5.49 -20.99 4.19
CA ALA A 81 -4.33 -21.86 4.41
C ALA A 81 -4.74 -23.23 4.99
N VAL A 82 -5.65 -23.21 5.96
CA VAL A 82 -6.18 -24.44 6.58
C VAL A 82 -7.02 -25.25 5.59
N ALA A 83 -7.91 -24.60 4.82
CA ALA A 83 -8.73 -25.24 3.81
C ALA A 83 -7.88 -25.89 2.72
N LYS A 84 -6.82 -25.20 2.27
CA LYS A 84 -5.86 -25.74 1.30
C LYS A 84 -5.17 -26.98 1.86
N ALA A 85 -4.66 -26.93 3.08
CA ALA A 85 -4.02 -28.09 3.72
C ALA A 85 -4.98 -29.27 3.91
N ALA A 86 -6.27 -29.01 4.18
CA ALA A 86 -7.29 -30.05 4.26
C ALA A 86 -7.53 -30.72 2.89
N ILE A 87 -7.54 -29.94 1.82
CA ILE A 87 -7.67 -30.48 0.45
C ILE A 87 -6.42 -31.29 0.07
N ASP A 88 -5.24 -30.72 0.28
CA ASP A 88 -3.96 -31.35 -0.08
C ASP A 88 -3.71 -32.68 0.69
N SER A 89 -4.20 -32.73 1.94
CA SER A 89 -4.11 -33.95 2.78
C SER A 89 -5.28 -34.95 2.61
N GLY A 90 -6.20 -34.67 1.68
CA GLY A 90 -7.30 -35.59 1.32
C GLY A 90 -8.40 -35.71 2.39
N VAL A 91 -8.49 -34.82 3.36
CA VAL A 91 -9.54 -34.83 4.40
C VAL A 91 -10.73 -33.94 4.08
N ALA A 92 -10.65 -33.14 3.03
CA ALA A 92 -11.73 -32.26 2.57
C ALA A 92 -12.77 -33.07 1.77
N GLN A 93 -14.05 -32.92 2.09
CA GLN A 93 -15.17 -33.52 1.35
C GLN A 93 -15.67 -32.61 0.22
N GLU A 94 -15.58 -31.27 0.40
CA GLU A 94 -15.99 -30.28 -0.58
C GLU A 94 -14.82 -29.34 -0.88
N PRO A 95 -13.95 -29.70 -1.86
CA PRO A 95 -12.80 -28.88 -2.21
C PRO A 95 -13.22 -27.54 -2.79
N ILE A 96 -12.53 -26.46 -2.39
CA ILE A 96 -12.70 -25.11 -2.95
C ILE A 96 -12.06 -25.07 -4.34
N THR A 97 -12.84 -24.73 -5.37
CA THR A 97 -12.39 -24.59 -6.76
C THR A 97 -12.14 -23.12 -7.14
N ASP A 98 -12.89 -22.17 -6.55
CA ASP A 98 -12.76 -20.74 -6.78
C ASP A 98 -12.29 -20.04 -5.49
N TRP A 99 -10.98 -19.88 -5.38
CA TRP A 99 -10.33 -19.23 -4.24
C TRP A 99 -10.63 -17.75 -4.13
N ASP A 100 -10.81 -17.08 -5.27
CA ASP A 100 -11.17 -15.66 -5.32
C ASP A 100 -12.55 -15.43 -4.68
N LYS A 101 -13.52 -16.28 -5.07
CA LYS A 101 -14.88 -16.24 -4.48
C LYS A 101 -14.87 -16.61 -3.01
N TYR A 102 -14.09 -17.61 -2.62
CA TYR A 102 -13.98 -18.01 -1.21
C TYR A 102 -13.43 -16.89 -0.34
N THR A 103 -12.34 -16.27 -0.75
CA THR A 103 -11.76 -15.12 -0.04
C THR A 103 -12.77 -13.97 0.05
N GLN A 104 -13.56 -13.75 -1.02
CA GLN A 104 -14.63 -12.75 -0.99
C GLN A 104 -15.68 -13.04 0.09
N ILE A 105 -16.12 -14.29 0.23
CA ILE A 105 -17.11 -14.69 1.24
C ILE A 105 -16.56 -14.46 2.66
N LEU A 106 -15.29 -14.76 2.90
CA LEU A 106 -14.63 -14.49 4.17
C LEU A 106 -14.55 -12.99 4.46
N ASP A 107 -14.19 -12.23 3.45
CA ASP A 107 -14.10 -10.78 3.51
C ASP A 107 -15.44 -10.09 3.78
N GLU A 108 -16.54 -10.58 3.24
CA GLU A 108 -17.88 -10.03 3.46
C GLU A 108 -18.31 -10.12 4.93
N ARG A 109 -17.71 -11.03 5.70
CA ARG A 109 -17.96 -11.19 7.14
C ARG A 109 -17.31 -10.10 8.01
N LEU A 110 -16.34 -9.36 7.48
CA LEU A 110 -15.66 -8.28 8.21
C LEU A 110 -16.39 -6.93 8.18
N GLY A 111 -17.59 -6.88 7.60
CA GLY A 111 -18.43 -5.68 7.55
C GLY A 111 -18.33 -4.89 6.24
N ASN A 112 -19.35 -4.05 6.00
CA ASN A 112 -19.54 -3.35 4.73
C ASN A 112 -18.51 -2.27 4.42
N ASN A 113 -17.90 -1.66 5.44
CA ASN A 113 -16.99 -0.53 5.26
C ASN A 113 -15.70 -0.90 4.51
N GLN A 114 -15.28 -2.16 4.58
CA GLN A 114 -14.09 -2.63 3.87
C GLN A 114 -14.38 -3.25 2.49
N LYS A 115 -15.64 -3.51 2.17
CA LYS A 115 -16.04 -4.16 0.92
C LYS A 115 -15.58 -3.38 -0.32
N LEU A 116 -15.74 -2.06 -0.32
CA LEU A 116 -15.34 -1.20 -1.44
C LEU A 116 -13.82 -1.22 -1.65
N ILE A 117 -13.04 -1.06 -0.57
CA ILE A 117 -11.58 -1.06 -0.62
C ILE A 117 -11.07 -2.38 -1.22
N ARG A 118 -11.63 -3.51 -0.79
CA ARG A 118 -11.24 -4.84 -1.30
C ARG A 118 -11.60 -5.07 -2.75
N ILE A 119 -12.76 -4.57 -3.20
CA ILE A 119 -13.12 -4.61 -4.62
C ILE A 119 -12.09 -3.83 -5.44
N ILE A 120 -11.66 -2.66 -4.96
CA ILE A 120 -10.63 -1.84 -5.61
C ILE A 120 -9.29 -2.57 -5.65
N HIS A 121 -8.81 -3.10 -4.51
CA HIS A 121 -7.57 -3.88 -4.44
C HIS A 121 -7.59 -5.08 -5.39
N ARG A 122 -8.68 -5.85 -5.40
CA ARG A 122 -8.83 -6.98 -6.33
C ARG A 122 -8.77 -6.55 -7.80
N ARG A 123 -9.40 -5.43 -8.15
CA ARG A 123 -9.33 -4.88 -9.49
C ARG A 123 -7.92 -4.43 -9.84
N ALA A 124 -7.22 -3.78 -8.91
CA ALA A 124 -5.83 -3.37 -9.09
C ALA A 124 -4.92 -4.57 -9.35
N ARG A 125 -5.02 -5.63 -8.53
CA ARG A 125 -4.22 -6.87 -8.70
C ARG A 125 -4.49 -7.61 -10.03
N LYS A 126 -5.69 -7.48 -10.60
CA LYS A 126 -6.05 -8.09 -11.90
C LYS A 126 -5.73 -7.19 -13.09
N ALA A 127 -5.45 -5.92 -12.86
CA ALA A 127 -5.09 -4.97 -13.90
C ALA A 127 -3.61 -5.14 -14.32
N LYS A 128 -3.24 -4.51 -15.44
CA LYS A 128 -1.83 -4.38 -15.80
C LYS A 128 -1.13 -3.57 -14.69
N GLU A 129 0.02 -4.03 -14.26
CA GLU A 129 0.85 -3.37 -13.27
C GLU A 129 1.08 -1.91 -13.62
N LYS A 130 0.88 -1.02 -12.66
CA LYS A 130 0.96 0.42 -12.80
C LYS A 130 2.06 0.96 -11.91
N LYS A 131 2.82 1.94 -12.42
CA LYS A 131 3.87 2.61 -11.68
C LYS A 131 3.30 3.78 -10.89
N LEU A 132 3.50 3.76 -9.56
CA LEU A 132 3.04 4.80 -8.65
C LEU A 132 4.22 5.51 -7.98
N VAL A 133 4.33 6.81 -8.21
CA VAL A 133 5.37 7.64 -7.61
C VAL A 133 4.94 8.13 -6.23
N PHE A 134 5.76 7.85 -5.21
CA PHE A 134 5.62 8.36 -3.85
C PHE A 134 6.62 9.51 -3.64
N THR A 135 6.14 10.76 -3.60
CA THR A 135 7.02 11.95 -3.58
C THR A 135 7.64 12.26 -2.22
N GLU A 136 7.15 11.65 -1.15
CA GLU A 136 7.61 11.87 0.23
C GLU A 136 8.05 10.55 0.89
N ALA A 137 8.76 9.69 0.13
CA ALA A 137 9.13 8.34 0.57
C ALA A 137 10.16 8.32 1.72
N ASP A 138 10.76 9.46 2.08
CA ASP A 138 11.58 9.63 3.27
C ASP A 138 10.78 9.89 4.56
N HIS A 139 9.46 9.73 4.53
CA HIS A 139 8.58 9.63 5.70
C HIS A 139 8.14 8.17 5.92
N LEU A 140 8.24 7.73 7.17
CA LEU A 140 7.98 6.34 7.54
C LEU A 140 6.60 5.84 7.12
N ASP A 141 5.55 6.65 7.31
CA ASP A 141 4.18 6.24 6.99
C ASP A 141 3.95 6.16 5.47
N VAL A 142 4.60 7.05 4.70
CA VAL A 142 4.56 7.00 3.23
C VAL A 142 5.29 5.75 2.72
N LEU A 143 6.43 5.42 3.33
CA LEU A 143 7.18 4.22 2.97
C LEU A 143 6.43 2.94 3.32
N LYS A 144 5.74 2.88 4.48
CA LYS A 144 4.82 1.79 4.81
C LYS A 144 3.69 1.63 3.80
N ALA A 145 3.12 2.74 3.34
CA ALA A 145 2.10 2.70 2.29
C ALA A 145 2.66 2.17 0.96
N ALA A 146 3.90 2.53 0.61
CA ALA A 146 4.59 1.99 -0.55
C ALA A 146 4.88 0.50 -0.40
N GLN A 147 5.31 0.04 0.78
CA GLN A 147 5.50 -1.37 1.10
C GLN A 147 4.20 -2.16 0.91
N ILE A 148 3.09 -1.70 1.49
CA ILE A 148 1.77 -2.35 1.34
C ILE A 148 1.36 -2.40 -0.14
N CYS A 149 1.59 -1.29 -0.87
CA CYS A 149 1.27 -1.19 -2.29
C CYS A 149 2.01 -2.25 -3.11
N PHE A 150 3.29 -2.48 -2.82
CA PHE A 150 4.13 -3.50 -3.45
C PHE A 150 3.72 -4.92 -3.06
N GLU A 151 3.67 -5.22 -1.74
CA GLU A 151 3.36 -6.55 -1.22
C GLU A 151 1.97 -7.04 -1.64
N GLU A 152 0.99 -6.14 -1.65
CA GLU A 152 -0.36 -6.46 -2.10
C GLU A 152 -0.53 -6.43 -3.63
N LYS A 153 0.54 -6.16 -4.39
CA LYS A 153 0.52 -6.08 -5.87
C LYS A 153 -0.54 -5.11 -6.40
N ILE A 154 -0.65 -3.95 -5.76
CA ILE A 154 -1.55 -2.88 -6.16
C ILE A 154 -0.93 -2.06 -7.29
N ALA A 155 0.35 -1.70 -7.12
CA ALA A 155 1.16 -1.00 -8.12
C ALA A 155 2.66 -1.21 -7.82
N GLU A 156 3.51 -0.90 -8.80
CA GLU A 156 4.98 -0.83 -8.66
C GLU A 156 5.35 0.54 -8.06
N PRO A 157 5.90 0.63 -6.82
CA PRO A 157 6.27 1.90 -6.22
C PRO A 157 7.57 2.45 -6.81
N ILE A 158 7.59 3.77 -7.08
CA ILE A 158 8.79 4.55 -7.34
C ILE A 158 8.95 5.55 -6.18
N LEU A 159 10.07 5.51 -5.49
CA LEU A 159 10.31 6.26 -4.27
C LEU A 159 11.12 7.52 -4.56
N LEU A 160 10.51 8.71 -4.37
CA LEU A 160 11.25 9.97 -4.47
C LEU A 160 11.66 10.46 -3.09
N GLY A 161 12.96 10.71 -2.93
CA GLY A 161 13.50 11.26 -1.70
C GLY A 161 15.00 11.04 -1.57
N ARG A 162 15.52 11.38 -0.40
CA ARG A 162 16.93 11.20 -0.08
C ARG A 162 17.24 9.71 0.07
N LYS A 163 17.98 9.16 -0.88
CA LYS A 163 18.26 7.73 -0.98
C LYS A 163 18.71 7.12 0.34
N LYS A 164 19.70 7.71 1.01
CA LYS A 164 20.22 7.22 2.29
C LYS A 164 19.13 7.10 3.37
N ILE A 165 18.23 8.07 3.47
CA ILE A 165 17.16 8.06 4.48
C ILE A 165 16.12 6.99 4.14
N ILE A 166 15.78 6.84 2.85
CA ILE A 166 14.83 5.81 2.42
C ILE A 166 15.40 4.42 2.71
N GLU A 167 16.68 4.17 2.40
CA GLU A 167 17.35 2.89 2.68
C GLU A 167 17.39 2.57 4.18
N GLU A 168 17.73 3.55 5.04
CA GLU A 168 17.70 3.39 6.51
C GLU A 168 16.29 3.06 7.03
N LEU A 169 15.25 3.70 6.46
CA LEU A 169 13.86 3.41 6.81
C LEU A 169 13.41 2.03 6.29
N MET A 170 13.81 1.63 5.09
CA MET A 170 13.53 0.31 4.53
C MET A 170 14.14 -0.79 5.40
N GLU A 171 15.38 -0.60 5.87
CA GLU A 171 16.01 -1.53 6.82
C GLU A 171 15.21 -1.63 8.13
N SER A 172 14.74 -0.51 8.67
CA SER A 172 13.94 -0.47 9.90
C SER A 172 12.59 -1.19 9.77
N LEU A 173 12.08 -1.31 8.56
CA LEU A 173 10.82 -2.00 8.22
C LEU A 173 11.05 -3.46 7.78
N ASP A 174 12.29 -3.95 7.75
CA ASP A 174 12.70 -5.23 7.13
C ASP A 174 12.21 -5.37 5.66
N PHE A 175 12.10 -4.24 4.97
CA PHE A 175 11.64 -4.16 3.59
C PHE A 175 12.86 -4.21 2.66
N LYS A 176 13.18 -5.42 2.15
CA LYS A 176 14.43 -5.72 1.41
C LYS A 176 14.27 -5.77 -0.10
N GLU A 177 13.20 -5.20 -0.62
CA GLU A 177 12.93 -5.22 -2.06
C GLU A 177 13.76 -4.17 -2.80
N ASP A 178 14.19 -4.50 -4.02
CA ASP A 178 14.94 -3.60 -4.89
C ASP A 178 13.98 -2.67 -5.64
N LEU A 179 13.55 -1.60 -4.98
CA LEU A 179 12.67 -0.59 -5.56
C LEU A 179 13.47 0.56 -6.18
N GLN A 180 12.89 1.17 -7.19
CA GLN A 180 13.46 2.36 -7.82
C GLN A 180 13.41 3.55 -6.86
N ILE A 181 14.58 3.98 -6.36
CA ILE A 181 14.74 5.18 -5.53
C ILE A 181 15.38 6.29 -6.36
N ILE A 182 14.74 7.45 -6.43
CA ILE A 182 15.22 8.62 -7.17
C ILE A 182 15.31 9.83 -6.24
N ASP A 183 16.48 10.41 -6.14
CA ASP A 183 16.67 11.74 -5.53
C ASP A 183 16.81 12.77 -6.66
N PRO A 184 15.82 13.68 -6.85
CA PRO A 184 15.91 14.71 -7.88
C PRO A 184 17.09 15.68 -7.70
N THR A 185 17.75 15.67 -6.55
CA THR A 185 18.92 16.52 -6.27
C THR A 185 20.25 15.84 -6.58
N ASP A 186 20.21 14.51 -6.80
CA ASP A 186 21.42 13.74 -7.12
C ASP A 186 21.91 14.06 -8.54
N LYS A 187 23.24 14.17 -8.66
CA LYS A 187 23.92 14.40 -9.93
C LYS A 187 23.71 13.25 -10.93
N ALA A 188 23.46 12.04 -10.45
CA ALA A 188 23.17 10.88 -11.28
C ALA A 188 21.91 11.08 -12.14
N ASN A 189 20.95 11.88 -11.69
CA ASN A 189 19.68 12.15 -12.38
C ASN A 189 19.73 13.38 -13.30
N LYS A 190 20.94 13.91 -13.60
CA LYS A 190 21.10 15.13 -14.40
C LYS A 190 20.50 15.03 -15.79
N GLU A 191 20.65 13.90 -16.46
CA GLU A 191 20.12 13.68 -17.81
C GLU A 191 18.59 13.71 -17.80
N LEU A 192 17.97 13.05 -16.85
CA LEU A 192 16.51 13.02 -16.68
C LEU A 192 15.96 14.42 -16.34
N ILE A 193 16.65 15.17 -15.48
CA ILE A 193 16.31 16.58 -15.21
C ILE A 193 16.41 17.43 -16.46
N GLU A 194 17.41 17.22 -17.30
CA GLU A 194 17.58 17.95 -18.55
C GLU A 194 16.46 17.65 -19.54
N GLU A 195 16.07 16.38 -19.66
CA GLU A 195 14.94 15.94 -20.49
C GLU A 195 13.64 16.59 -20.03
N TYR A 196 13.29 16.44 -18.75
CA TYR A 196 12.08 17.05 -18.19
C TYR A 196 12.08 18.57 -18.24
N SER A 197 13.28 19.20 -18.12
CA SER A 197 13.42 20.65 -18.27
C SER A 197 13.01 21.14 -19.65
N LYS A 198 13.36 20.42 -20.70
CA LYS A 198 12.96 20.78 -22.07
C LYS A 198 11.45 20.75 -22.27
N ILE A 199 10.79 19.74 -21.69
CA ILE A 199 9.32 19.58 -21.77
C ILE A 199 8.63 20.66 -20.94
N LEU A 200 9.00 20.79 -19.68
CA LEU A 200 8.37 21.74 -18.75
C LEU A 200 8.62 23.20 -19.17
N PHE A 201 9.78 23.51 -19.71
CA PHE A 201 10.08 24.86 -20.20
C PHE A 201 9.14 25.26 -21.37
N LYS A 202 8.83 24.35 -22.29
CA LYS A 202 7.87 24.64 -23.38
C LYS A 202 6.51 25.06 -22.81
N LYS A 203 6.08 24.50 -21.67
CA LYS A 203 4.83 24.83 -20.99
C LYS A 203 4.90 26.14 -20.20
N LEU A 204 6.05 26.43 -19.56
CA LEU A 204 6.18 27.55 -18.63
C LEU A 204 6.81 28.82 -19.20
N LYS A 205 7.48 28.78 -20.38
CA LYS A 205 8.11 29.95 -20.98
C LYS A 205 7.16 31.12 -21.17
N ARG A 206 5.89 30.86 -21.54
CA ARG A 206 4.86 31.90 -21.68
C ARG A 206 4.36 32.45 -20.35
N LYS A 207 4.68 31.77 -19.22
CA LYS A 207 4.39 32.22 -17.86
C LYS A 207 5.60 32.95 -17.23
N GLY A 208 6.58 33.37 -18.03
CA GLY A 208 7.74 34.14 -17.61
C GLY A 208 8.83 33.35 -16.89
N LYS A 209 8.85 32.02 -17.00
CA LYS A 209 9.91 31.19 -16.39
C LYS A 209 11.09 31.05 -17.35
N THR A 210 12.29 31.20 -16.82
CA THR A 210 13.53 30.91 -17.55
C THR A 210 13.84 29.41 -17.52
N TYR A 211 14.76 28.97 -18.36
CA TYR A 211 15.18 27.57 -18.38
C TYR A 211 15.83 27.13 -17.06
N ASP A 212 16.61 28.01 -16.44
CA ASP A 212 17.24 27.76 -15.14
C ASP A 212 16.22 27.73 -14.01
N ASP A 213 15.14 28.53 -14.08
CA ASP A 213 14.02 28.43 -13.13
C ASP A 213 13.38 27.06 -13.20
N VAL A 214 13.17 26.55 -14.41
CA VAL A 214 12.57 25.21 -14.60
C VAL A 214 13.46 24.11 -14.04
N LYS A 215 14.78 24.18 -14.26
CA LYS A 215 15.73 23.23 -13.64
C LYS A 215 15.70 23.27 -12.13
N ARG A 216 15.53 24.46 -11.53
CA ARG A 216 15.39 24.61 -10.08
C ARG A 216 14.08 24.00 -9.59
N LEU A 217 12.96 24.21 -10.30
CA LEU A 217 11.67 23.61 -9.96
C LEU A 217 11.72 22.07 -9.96
N LEU A 218 12.41 21.47 -10.93
CA LEU A 218 12.56 20.02 -11.05
C LEU A 218 13.41 19.35 -9.95
N ARG A 219 14.16 20.11 -9.17
CA ARG A 219 14.76 19.61 -7.93
C ARG A 219 13.74 19.35 -6.83
N GLY A 220 12.54 19.92 -6.95
CA GLY A 220 11.41 19.64 -6.08
C GLY A 220 10.70 18.36 -6.51
N ARG A 221 10.49 17.45 -5.56
CA ARG A 221 9.92 16.12 -5.79
C ARG A 221 8.55 16.14 -6.45
N ASP A 222 7.71 17.14 -6.17
CA ASP A 222 6.38 17.24 -6.76
C ASP A 222 6.42 17.61 -8.24
N TYR A 223 7.33 18.54 -8.62
CA TYR A 223 7.58 18.83 -10.03
C TYR A 223 8.21 17.64 -10.74
N PHE A 224 9.16 16.98 -10.10
CA PHE A 224 9.82 15.82 -10.69
C PHE A 224 8.84 14.66 -10.88
N GLY A 225 8.10 14.28 -9.83
CA GLY A 225 7.10 13.21 -9.90
C GLY A 225 5.97 13.52 -10.89
N SER A 226 5.49 14.77 -10.94
CA SER A 226 4.48 15.16 -11.92
C SER A 226 5.01 15.11 -13.36
N MET A 227 6.30 15.39 -13.58
CA MET A 227 6.91 15.23 -14.89
C MET A 227 7.15 13.76 -15.28
N MET A 228 7.40 12.87 -14.31
CA MET A 228 7.41 11.42 -14.57
C MET A 228 6.06 10.95 -15.14
N VAL A 229 4.96 11.42 -14.54
CA VAL A 229 3.63 11.09 -15.02
C VAL A 229 3.35 11.72 -16.39
N GLU A 230 3.70 12.97 -16.59
CA GLU A 230 3.51 13.67 -17.88
C GLU A 230 4.32 13.05 -19.02
N ASN A 231 5.53 12.57 -18.72
CA ASN A 231 6.42 11.94 -19.72
C ASN A 231 6.03 10.46 -19.98
N GLY A 232 5.21 9.85 -19.11
CA GLY A 232 4.82 8.45 -19.21
C GLY A 232 5.82 7.47 -18.54
N ASP A 233 6.76 7.96 -17.73
CA ASP A 233 7.69 7.13 -16.95
C ASP A 233 7.00 6.52 -15.73
N ALA A 234 5.88 7.11 -15.30
CA ALA A 234 4.98 6.61 -14.29
C ALA A 234 3.52 6.83 -14.69
N ASP A 235 2.60 6.02 -14.12
CA ASP A 235 1.17 6.11 -14.41
C ASP A 235 0.44 7.09 -13.47
N CYS A 236 0.91 7.24 -12.24
CA CYS A 236 0.30 8.12 -11.25
C CYS A 236 1.30 8.55 -10.17
N MET A 237 0.90 9.53 -9.37
CA MET A 237 1.71 10.12 -8.32
C MET A 237 0.88 10.31 -7.05
N LEU A 238 1.46 10.01 -5.90
CA LEU A 238 0.93 10.27 -4.56
C LEU A 238 1.80 11.31 -3.86
N SER A 239 1.18 12.38 -3.35
CA SER A 239 1.85 13.48 -2.64
C SER A 239 0.91 14.15 -1.64
N GLY A 240 1.46 14.97 -0.72
CA GLY A 240 0.66 15.81 0.18
C GLY A 240 0.54 15.26 1.59
N TYR A 241 1.39 14.34 2.00
CA TYR A 241 1.42 13.84 3.37
C TYR A 241 1.82 14.94 4.38
N SER A 242 2.93 15.65 4.11
CA SER A 242 3.43 16.72 4.99
C SER A 242 3.31 18.12 4.39
N LYS A 243 2.77 18.26 3.18
CA LYS A 243 2.78 19.50 2.40
C LYS A 243 1.42 20.18 2.35
N SER A 244 1.44 21.50 2.19
CA SER A 244 0.21 22.26 1.95
C SER A 244 -0.37 21.99 0.56
N TYR A 245 -1.70 22.11 0.42
CA TYR A 245 -2.39 21.94 -0.85
C TYR A 245 -1.77 22.71 -2.02
N PRO A 246 -1.46 24.03 -1.89
CA PRO A 246 -0.87 24.78 -3.00
C PRO A 246 0.51 24.27 -3.43
N SER A 247 1.32 23.78 -2.49
CA SER A 247 2.67 23.29 -2.80
C SER A 247 2.69 22.02 -3.64
N VAL A 248 1.62 21.22 -3.56
CA VAL A 248 1.43 20.03 -4.38
C VAL A 248 0.66 20.34 -5.67
N PHE A 249 -0.38 21.18 -5.57
CA PHE A 249 -1.28 21.45 -6.67
C PHE A 249 -0.65 22.30 -7.79
N ILE A 250 0.16 23.31 -7.43
CA ILE A 250 0.84 24.17 -8.41
C ILE A 250 1.77 23.36 -9.33
N PRO A 251 2.64 22.47 -8.83
CA PRO A 251 3.41 21.56 -9.68
C PRO A 251 2.55 20.76 -10.66
N LEU A 252 1.46 20.15 -10.19
CA LEU A 252 0.57 19.35 -11.03
C LEU A 252 -0.05 20.14 -12.19
N ILE A 253 -0.60 21.32 -11.89
CA ILE A 253 -1.20 22.20 -12.91
C ILE A 253 -0.17 22.74 -13.89
N ASN A 254 1.05 22.98 -13.44
CA ASN A 254 2.13 23.48 -14.30
C ASN A 254 2.74 22.38 -15.20
N SER A 255 2.76 21.15 -14.74
CA SER A 255 3.36 20.02 -15.45
C SER A 255 2.34 19.28 -16.30
N ILE A 256 1.32 18.70 -15.69
CA ILE A 256 0.29 17.89 -16.36
C ILE A 256 -0.78 18.81 -16.96
N GLY A 257 -1.30 19.76 -16.16
CA GLY A 257 -2.37 20.65 -16.57
C GLY A 257 -3.77 20.06 -16.41
N LYS A 258 -4.74 20.67 -17.08
CA LYS A 258 -6.13 20.18 -17.13
C LYS A 258 -6.33 19.28 -18.33
N ALA A 259 -7.16 18.27 -18.19
CA ALA A 259 -7.58 17.45 -19.33
C ALA A 259 -8.32 18.32 -20.38
N PRO A 260 -8.24 17.97 -21.67
CA PRO A 260 -8.98 18.67 -22.71
C PRO A 260 -10.48 18.70 -22.39
N GLY A 261 -11.10 19.89 -22.54
CA GLY A 261 -12.54 20.08 -22.29
C GLY A 261 -12.92 20.26 -20.80
N VAL A 262 -11.98 20.18 -19.88
CA VAL A 262 -12.22 20.40 -18.44
C VAL A 262 -12.00 21.87 -18.07
N GLU A 263 -13.05 22.54 -17.60
CA GLU A 263 -12.96 23.94 -17.19
C GLU A 263 -12.42 24.13 -15.78
N LYS A 264 -12.79 23.26 -14.85
CA LYS A 264 -12.45 23.34 -13.43
C LYS A 264 -11.66 22.10 -12.96
N VAL A 265 -10.73 22.31 -12.05
CA VAL A 265 -10.03 21.26 -11.34
C VAL A 265 -10.58 21.23 -9.91
N ALA A 266 -10.93 20.04 -9.43
CA ALA A 266 -11.36 19.81 -8.07
C ALA A 266 -10.35 18.88 -7.37
N ALA A 267 -10.13 19.11 -6.08
CA ALA A 267 -9.36 18.22 -5.23
C ALA A 267 -10.18 17.91 -3.97
N VAL A 268 -10.03 16.69 -3.47
CA VAL A 268 -10.66 16.24 -2.23
C VAL A 268 -9.57 16.00 -1.20
N SER A 269 -9.72 16.60 -0.03
CA SER A 269 -8.84 16.32 1.10
C SER A 269 -9.49 15.26 1.98
N TYR A 270 -8.80 14.16 2.20
CA TYR A 270 -9.29 13.06 3.05
C TYR A 270 -9.34 13.42 4.55
N THR A 271 -8.79 14.55 4.98
CA THR A 271 -8.91 15.04 6.36
C THR A 271 -10.36 15.30 6.78
N HIS A 272 -11.26 15.54 5.82
CA HIS A 272 -12.68 15.76 6.09
C HIS A 272 -13.43 14.47 6.49
N LEU A 273 -12.97 13.31 6.06
CA LEU A 273 -13.58 12.03 6.43
C LEU A 273 -13.34 11.68 7.90
N ARG A 274 -12.18 12.02 8.46
CA ARG A 274 -11.90 11.85 9.90
C ARG A 274 -12.73 12.77 10.79
N ALA A 275 -13.05 13.97 10.35
CA ALA A 275 -13.88 14.91 11.10
C ALA A 275 -15.35 14.48 11.20
N HIS A 276 -15.86 13.70 10.26
CA HIS A 276 -17.22 13.16 10.29
C HIS A 276 -17.34 11.88 11.13
N GLU A 277 -16.28 11.11 11.28
CA GLU A 277 -16.29 9.92 12.15
C GLU A 277 -16.27 10.27 13.64
N THR A 278 -15.78 11.46 14.01
CA THR A 278 -15.76 11.96 15.41
C THR A 278 -17.06 12.66 15.84
N ILE A 279 -18.05 12.82 14.96
CA ILE A 279 -19.34 13.49 15.28
C ILE A 279 -20.47 12.47 15.50
N LEU A 280 -20.20 11.18 15.40
CA LEU A 280 -21.19 10.10 15.53
C LEU A 280 -21.01 9.25 16.81
N ASP A 281 -20.31 9.78 17.84
CA ASP A 281 -20.30 9.22 19.20
C ASP A 281 -21.14 10.08 20.15
#